data_9d7add7fb02699e3a5397d6eae55bb72
#
_entry.id   9d7add7fb02699e3a5397d6eae55bb72
#
_cell.length_a   1.000
_cell.length_b   1.000
_cell.length_c   1.000
_cell.angle_alpha   90.00
_cell.angle_beta   90.00
_cell.angle_gamma   90.00
#
_symmetry.space_group_name_H-M   'P 1'
#
loop_
_entity.id
_entity.type
_entity.pdbx_description
1 polymer ?
#
loop_
_entity_poly.entity_id
_entity_poly.type
_entity_poly.pdbx_seq_one_letter_code
_entity_poly.pdbx_strand_id
1 'polypeptide(L)'
;MKLALGFVAALAAASMGVSEALAEVTPRAGNLDARVRYAQWVDGQVYRIQTQMGRVTSVEFGPDEQITSVIAGDTVSFNFDAVPGGSAFVMKPTTSGAATNINVYTNKRQYYFEVSETPAAQFSVVRFTYPRGSGG
;
A
#
# COMPACT_ATOMS: atom_id res chain seq x y z
N MET A 1 -18.74 -38.29 24.03
CA MET A 1 -17.49 -37.89 24.68
C MET A 1 -16.38 -37.57 23.74
N LYS A 2 -16.17 -38.36 22.72
CA LYS A 2 -15.08 -38.11 21.75
C LYS A 2 -15.29 -36.94 20.81
N LEU A 3 -16.53 -36.54 20.61
CA LEU A 3 -16.88 -35.42 19.70
C LEU A 3 -16.52 -34.07 20.23
N ALA A 4 -16.40 -33.90 21.55
CA ALA A 4 -16.11 -32.63 22.17
C ALA A 4 -14.68 -32.15 21.89
N LEU A 5 -13.75 -33.08 21.68
CA LEU A 5 -12.33 -32.72 21.46
C LEU A 5 -12.06 -32.12 20.09
N GLY A 6 -12.86 -32.50 19.07
CA GLY A 6 -12.69 -31.97 17.73
C GLY A 6 -13.11 -30.50 17.58
N PHE A 7 -14.04 -30.06 18.40
CA PHE A 7 -14.51 -28.66 18.39
C PHE A 7 -13.47 -27.66 18.82
N VAL A 8 -12.69 -27.99 19.83
CA VAL A 8 -11.69 -27.08 20.40
C VAL A 8 -10.58 -26.79 19.41
N ALA A 9 -10.14 -27.79 18.65
CA ALA A 9 -9.09 -27.63 17.67
C ALA A 9 -9.51 -26.70 16.52
N ALA A 10 -10.77 -26.79 16.09
CA ALA A 10 -11.28 -25.94 14.99
C ALA A 10 -11.33 -24.46 15.37
N LEU A 11 -11.70 -24.15 16.61
CA LEU A 11 -11.75 -22.77 17.09
C LEU A 11 -10.37 -22.13 17.20
N ALA A 12 -9.38 -22.88 17.62
CA ALA A 12 -8.01 -22.37 17.72
C ALA A 12 -7.44 -22.01 16.35
N ALA A 13 -7.70 -22.82 15.34
CA ALA A 13 -7.22 -22.53 13.98
C ALA A 13 -7.88 -21.29 13.38
N ALA A 14 -9.16 -21.05 13.66
CA ALA A 14 -9.86 -19.87 13.15
C ALA A 14 -9.35 -18.58 13.75
N SER A 15 -8.98 -18.55 15.03
CA SER A 15 -8.49 -17.32 15.65
C SER A 15 -7.09 -16.90 15.17
N MET A 16 -6.27 -17.83 14.74
CA MET A 16 -4.91 -17.49 14.25
C MET A 16 -4.94 -16.80 12.88
N GLY A 17 -5.90 -17.10 12.02
CA GLY A 17 -5.99 -16.50 10.70
C GLY A 17 -6.42 -15.04 10.70
N VAL A 18 -7.10 -14.57 11.74
CA VAL A 18 -7.62 -13.20 11.79
C VAL A 18 -6.52 -12.18 12.10
N SER A 19 -5.50 -12.53 12.91
CA SER A 19 -4.48 -11.57 13.35
C SER A 19 -3.59 -11.08 12.20
N GLU A 20 -3.32 -11.90 11.19
CA GLU A 20 -2.45 -11.49 10.08
C GLU A 20 -3.10 -10.45 9.17
N ALA A 21 -4.42 -10.50 9.02
CA ALA A 21 -5.14 -9.59 8.14
C ALA A 21 -5.09 -8.13 8.59
N LEU A 22 -4.73 -7.87 9.87
CA LEU A 22 -4.69 -6.53 10.43
C LEU A 22 -3.33 -5.84 10.28
N ALA A 23 -2.30 -6.55 9.79
CA ALA A 23 -0.94 -6.01 9.71
C ALA A 23 -0.76 -4.98 8.60
N GLU A 24 -1.58 -5.03 7.54
CA GLU A 24 -1.49 -4.14 6.40
C GLU A 24 -2.82 -3.45 6.16
N VAL A 25 -2.75 -2.23 5.64
CA VAL A 25 -3.93 -1.43 5.33
C VAL A 25 -4.05 -1.25 3.83
N THR A 26 -5.22 -1.54 3.28
CA THR A 26 -5.52 -1.24 1.90
C THR A 26 -6.19 0.14 1.83
N PRO A 27 -5.64 1.07 1.03
CA PRO A 27 -6.28 2.36 0.83
C PRO A 27 -7.73 2.21 0.36
N ARG A 28 -8.62 3.03 0.90
CA ARG A 28 -10.05 2.92 0.63
C ARG A 28 -10.44 3.66 -0.63
N ALA A 29 -11.50 3.19 -1.29
CA ALA A 29 -12.01 3.80 -2.51
C ALA A 29 -12.59 5.19 -2.23
N GLY A 30 -12.38 6.11 -3.18
CA GLY A 30 -13.02 7.42 -3.15
C GLY A 30 -14.47 7.36 -3.63
N ASN A 31 -15.18 8.49 -3.49
CA ASN A 31 -16.59 8.58 -3.80
C ASN A 31 -16.88 8.69 -5.31
N LEU A 32 -15.94 9.21 -6.08
CA LEU A 32 -16.14 9.44 -7.52
C LEU A 32 -15.71 8.24 -8.34
N ASP A 33 -14.45 7.83 -8.19
CA ASP A 33 -13.91 6.69 -8.90
C ASP A 33 -13.20 5.79 -7.90
N ALA A 34 -13.56 4.50 -7.90
CA ALA A 34 -12.99 3.55 -6.95
C ALA A 34 -11.49 3.32 -7.13
N ARG A 35 -10.92 3.70 -8.27
CA ARG A 35 -9.49 3.59 -8.52
C ARG A 35 -8.69 4.75 -7.91
N VAL A 36 -9.35 5.81 -7.48
CA VAL A 36 -8.74 6.88 -6.71
C VAL A 36 -8.92 6.53 -5.24
N ARG A 37 -7.82 6.24 -4.57
CA ARG A 37 -7.81 5.70 -3.22
C ARG A 37 -7.27 6.71 -2.23
N TYR A 38 -7.68 6.56 -0.98
CA TYR A 38 -7.28 7.44 0.11
C TYR A 38 -6.76 6.61 1.27
N ALA A 39 -5.67 7.05 1.87
CA ALA A 39 -5.09 6.41 3.04
C ALA A 39 -4.67 7.48 4.03
N GLN A 40 -4.94 7.26 5.30
CA GLN A 40 -4.44 8.12 6.36
C GLN A 40 -3.05 7.66 6.76
N TRP A 41 -2.09 8.59 6.86
CA TRP A 41 -0.75 8.25 7.31
C TRP A 41 -0.76 7.90 8.80
N VAL A 42 -0.16 6.78 9.12
CA VAL A 42 0.08 6.31 10.49
C VAL A 42 1.52 5.84 10.55
N ASP A 43 2.27 6.28 11.55
CA ASP A 43 3.66 5.89 11.70
C ASP A 43 3.81 4.38 11.82
N GLY A 44 4.67 3.80 10.99
CA GLY A 44 4.93 2.37 11.00
C GLY A 44 3.90 1.51 10.28
N GLN A 45 2.87 2.11 9.68
CA GLN A 45 1.86 1.37 8.95
C GLN A 45 2.39 0.93 7.59
N VAL A 46 2.05 -0.29 7.17
CA VAL A 46 2.31 -0.80 5.83
C VAL A 46 1.03 -0.71 5.02
N TYR A 47 1.13 -0.15 3.81
CA TYR A 47 -0.01 0.05 2.91
C TYR A 47 0.11 -0.85 1.71
N ARG A 48 -0.99 -1.49 1.34
CA ARG A 48 -1.06 -2.36 0.16
C ARG A 48 -1.46 -1.56 -1.06
N ILE A 49 -0.71 -1.69 -2.14
CA ILE A 49 -1.01 -1.04 -3.40
C ILE A 49 -1.11 -2.10 -4.49
N GLN A 50 -2.17 -2.02 -5.28
CA GLN A 50 -2.38 -2.91 -6.42
C GLN A 50 -2.15 -2.15 -7.71
N THR A 51 -1.30 -2.71 -8.55
CA THR A 51 -0.94 -2.17 -9.85
C THR A 51 -1.34 -3.15 -10.94
N GLN A 52 -1.38 -2.69 -12.18
CA GLN A 52 -1.78 -3.51 -13.31
C GLN A 52 -0.90 -3.22 -14.51
N MET A 53 -0.59 -4.27 -15.26
CA MET A 53 0.17 -4.13 -16.50
C MET A 53 -0.49 -3.12 -17.44
N GLY A 54 0.33 -2.25 -18.03
CA GLY A 54 -0.15 -1.22 -18.93
C GLY A 54 -0.80 -0.02 -18.26
N ARG A 55 -0.75 0.06 -16.93
CA ARG A 55 -1.35 1.13 -16.16
C ARG A 55 -0.34 1.77 -15.23
N VAL A 56 -0.55 3.05 -14.94
CA VAL A 56 0.27 3.83 -14.00
C VAL A 56 -0.49 3.99 -12.70
N THR A 57 0.21 3.84 -11.60
CA THR A 57 -0.29 4.16 -10.26
C THR A 57 0.51 5.32 -9.71
N SER A 58 -0.17 6.38 -9.29
CA SER A 58 0.44 7.55 -8.67
C SER A 58 0.23 7.49 -7.16
N VAL A 59 1.26 7.83 -6.39
CA VAL A 59 1.16 7.97 -4.94
C VAL A 59 1.46 9.41 -4.59
N GLU A 60 0.50 10.09 -3.97
CA GLU A 60 0.55 11.53 -3.70
C GLU A 60 0.62 11.79 -2.20
N PHE A 61 1.61 12.57 -1.82
CA PHE A 61 1.85 12.97 -0.43
C PHE A 61 1.36 14.40 -0.19
N GLY A 62 1.55 14.90 1.01
CA GLY A 62 1.17 16.25 1.35
C GLY A 62 1.88 17.30 0.50
N PRO A 63 1.24 18.47 0.29
CA PRO A 63 1.77 19.48 -0.63
C PRO A 63 3.14 20.04 -0.21
N ASP A 64 3.47 19.97 1.07
CA ASP A 64 4.76 20.46 1.57
C ASP A 64 5.80 19.35 1.74
N GLU A 65 5.46 18.13 1.37
CA GLU A 65 6.40 17.02 1.44
C GLU A 65 7.18 16.89 0.16
N GLN A 66 8.46 16.57 0.30
CA GLN A 66 9.33 16.28 -0.83
C GLN A 66 10.02 14.94 -0.62
N ILE A 67 9.91 14.09 -1.63
CA ILE A 67 10.54 12.77 -1.61
C ILE A 67 12.05 12.95 -1.64
N THR A 68 12.75 12.31 -0.72
CA THR A 68 14.21 12.26 -0.70
C THR A 68 14.74 10.92 -1.16
N SER A 69 13.95 9.85 -1.04
CA SER A 69 14.40 8.51 -1.40
C SER A 69 13.21 7.59 -1.67
N VAL A 70 13.31 6.78 -2.72
CA VAL A 70 12.39 5.68 -3.01
C VAL A 70 13.23 4.43 -3.19
N ILE A 71 13.05 3.46 -2.32
CA ILE A 71 13.84 2.24 -2.32
C ILE A 71 12.89 1.05 -2.45
N ALA A 72 13.07 0.26 -3.51
CA ALA A 72 12.25 -0.90 -3.78
C ALA A 72 13.10 -2.17 -3.76
N GLY A 73 12.51 -3.26 -3.32
CA GLY A 73 13.18 -4.56 -3.34
C GLY A 73 13.41 -5.07 -4.75
N ASP A 74 12.48 -4.80 -5.67
CA ASP A 74 12.55 -5.22 -7.06
C ASP A 74 12.41 -4.02 -7.98
N THR A 75 13.52 -3.57 -8.56
CA THR A 75 13.54 -2.44 -9.49
C THR A 75 13.54 -2.89 -10.95
N VAL A 76 13.51 -4.19 -11.21
CA VAL A 76 13.43 -4.76 -12.56
C VAL A 76 11.98 -4.93 -12.99
N SER A 77 11.13 -5.43 -12.08
CA SER A 77 9.72 -5.71 -12.37
C SER A 77 8.80 -4.50 -12.21
N PHE A 78 9.33 -3.37 -11.75
CA PHE A 78 8.59 -2.13 -11.59
C PHE A 78 9.45 -0.94 -12.04
N ASN A 79 8.84 -0.01 -12.74
CA ASN A 79 9.45 1.28 -13.07
C ASN A 79 8.89 2.36 -12.16
N PHE A 80 9.76 3.25 -11.71
CA PHE A 80 9.40 4.36 -10.83
C PHE A 80 9.84 5.68 -11.45
N ASP A 81 9.05 6.72 -11.22
CA ASP A 81 9.36 8.06 -11.73
C ASP A 81 8.85 9.11 -10.76
N ALA A 82 9.63 10.16 -10.57
CA ALA A 82 9.23 11.26 -9.71
C ALA A 82 8.36 12.23 -10.50
N VAL A 83 7.32 12.75 -9.85
CA VAL A 83 6.52 13.84 -10.41
C VAL A 83 7.24 15.15 -10.10
N PRO A 84 7.31 16.09 -11.07
CA PRO A 84 7.91 17.39 -10.81
C PRO A 84 7.33 18.06 -9.56
N GLY A 85 8.19 18.60 -8.71
CA GLY A 85 7.80 19.12 -7.40
C GLY A 85 8.11 18.19 -6.25
N GLY A 86 8.26 16.88 -6.51
CA GLY A 86 8.71 15.91 -5.51
C GLY A 86 7.68 15.46 -4.49
N SER A 87 6.41 15.86 -4.63
CA SER A 87 5.35 15.47 -3.69
C SER A 87 4.63 14.19 -4.07
N ALA A 88 5.01 13.58 -5.16
CA ALA A 88 4.38 12.35 -5.66
C ALA A 88 5.36 11.55 -6.48
N PHE A 89 5.11 10.26 -6.59
CA PHE A 89 5.81 9.41 -7.54
C PHE A 89 4.81 8.52 -8.26
N VAL A 90 5.22 8.03 -9.42
CA VAL A 90 4.41 7.11 -10.20
C VAL A 90 5.15 5.79 -10.34
N MET A 91 4.39 4.72 -10.47
CA MET A 91 4.95 3.41 -10.72
C MET A 91 4.11 2.64 -11.72
N LYS A 92 4.75 1.74 -12.43
CA LYS A 92 4.06 0.77 -13.28
C LYS A 92 4.81 -0.55 -13.27
N PRO A 93 4.09 -1.68 -13.27
CA PRO A 93 4.73 -2.97 -13.34
C PRO A 93 5.19 -3.25 -14.77
N THR A 94 6.29 -4.00 -14.88
CA THR A 94 6.80 -4.48 -16.16
C THR A 94 6.65 -5.99 -16.30
N THR A 95 6.24 -6.67 -15.22
CA THR A 95 6.14 -8.12 -15.17
C THR A 95 4.82 -8.52 -14.51
N SER A 96 4.08 -9.41 -15.17
CA SER A 96 2.83 -9.92 -14.65
C SER A 96 3.06 -10.72 -13.36
N GLY A 97 2.22 -10.49 -12.36
CA GLY A 97 2.31 -11.18 -11.07
C GLY A 97 3.45 -10.72 -10.18
N ALA A 98 4.15 -9.64 -10.54
CA ALA A 98 5.25 -9.13 -9.73
C ALA A 98 4.76 -8.59 -8.38
N ALA A 99 5.61 -8.72 -7.37
CA ALA A 99 5.35 -8.19 -6.05
C ALA A 99 6.66 -7.73 -5.41
N THR A 100 6.62 -6.58 -4.74
CA THR A 100 7.77 -6.04 -4.04
C THR A 100 7.32 -5.15 -2.88
N ASN A 101 8.27 -4.84 -2.00
CA ASN A 101 8.07 -3.79 -1.01
C ASN A 101 8.76 -2.52 -1.47
N ILE A 102 8.25 -1.38 -1.00
CA ILE A 102 8.82 -0.07 -1.29
C ILE A 102 8.84 0.73 0.00
N ASN A 103 10.00 1.33 0.30
CA ASN A 103 10.13 2.29 1.38
C ASN A 103 10.36 3.67 0.76
N VAL A 104 9.55 4.63 1.16
CA VAL A 104 9.64 6.01 0.68
C VAL A 104 9.97 6.91 1.86
N TYR A 105 10.96 7.76 1.67
CA TYR A 105 11.36 8.76 2.66
C TYR A 105 11.13 10.14 2.09
N THR A 106 10.49 10.98 2.88
CA THR A 106 10.29 12.38 2.53
C THR A 106 11.00 13.25 3.58
N ASN A 107 10.97 14.55 3.37
CA ASN A 107 11.52 15.49 4.35
C ASN A 107 10.72 15.53 5.67
N LYS A 108 9.57 14.85 5.74
CA LYS A 108 8.72 14.86 6.93
C LYS A 108 8.41 13.48 7.50
N ARG A 109 8.28 12.45 6.64
CA ARG A 109 7.73 11.15 7.06
C ARG A 109 8.40 10.01 6.32
N GLN A 110 8.11 8.81 6.78
CA GLN A 110 8.46 7.56 6.09
C GLN A 110 7.17 6.82 5.75
N TYR A 111 7.18 6.14 4.62
CA TYR A 111 6.04 5.39 4.12
C TYR A 111 6.50 4.00 3.69
N TYR A 112 5.73 2.99 4.04
CA TYR A 112 6.06 1.60 3.72
C TYR A 112 4.94 0.99 2.92
N PHE A 113 5.29 0.35 1.79
CA PHE A 113 4.31 -0.21 0.86
C PHE A 113 4.62 -1.65 0.54
N GLU A 114 3.56 -2.46 0.41
CA GLU A 114 3.58 -3.74 -0.27
C GLU A 114 2.83 -3.56 -1.59
N VAL A 115 3.51 -3.80 -2.71
CA VAL A 115 2.99 -3.54 -4.05
C VAL A 115 2.91 -4.85 -4.81
N SER A 116 1.80 -5.07 -5.49
CA SER A 116 1.62 -6.25 -6.33
C SER A 116 0.97 -5.88 -7.64
N GLU A 117 1.27 -6.65 -8.68
CA GLU A 117 0.58 -6.58 -9.96
C GLU A 117 -0.53 -7.61 -9.99
N THR A 118 -1.71 -7.20 -10.40
CA THR A 118 -2.86 -8.09 -10.55
C THR A 118 -3.77 -7.60 -11.67
N PRO A 119 -4.33 -8.51 -12.49
CA PRO A 119 -5.33 -8.10 -13.48
C PRO A 119 -6.70 -7.80 -12.86
N ALA A 120 -6.93 -8.17 -11.60
CA ALA A 120 -8.25 -8.09 -10.98
C ALA A 120 -8.58 -6.69 -10.46
N ALA A 121 -7.58 -5.90 -10.09
CA ALA A 121 -7.78 -4.57 -9.51
C ALA A 121 -6.58 -3.67 -9.78
N GLN A 122 -6.83 -2.37 -9.82
CA GLN A 122 -5.76 -1.39 -10.05
C GLN A 122 -6.12 -0.09 -9.35
N PHE A 123 -5.15 0.46 -8.61
CA PHE A 123 -5.27 1.79 -8.06
C PHE A 123 -4.62 2.78 -9.03
N SER A 124 -5.37 3.77 -9.48
CA SER A 124 -4.83 4.80 -10.35
C SER A 124 -4.08 5.86 -9.55
N VAL A 125 -4.62 6.23 -8.40
CA VAL A 125 -4.04 7.23 -7.50
C VAL A 125 -4.25 6.76 -6.06
N VAL A 126 -3.22 6.92 -5.25
CA VAL A 126 -3.31 6.76 -3.80
C VAL A 126 -2.95 8.11 -3.19
N ARG A 127 -3.90 8.75 -2.52
CA ARG A 127 -3.71 10.04 -1.86
C ARG A 127 -3.64 9.86 -0.36
N PHE A 128 -2.61 10.41 0.23
CA PHE A 128 -2.46 10.37 1.68
C PHE A 128 -3.12 11.57 2.32
N THR A 129 -3.81 11.28 3.43
CA THR A 129 -4.33 12.29 4.34
C THR A 129 -3.59 12.17 5.66
N TYR A 130 -3.63 13.22 6.45
CA TYR A 130 -2.80 13.29 7.65
C TYR A 130 -3.67 13.62 8.85
N PRO A 131 -3.41 12.97 10.02
CA PRO A 131 -4.14 13.31 11.22
C PRO A 131 -3.85 14.74 11.63
N ARG A 132 -4.81 15.35 12.31
CA ARG A 132 -4.68 16.72 12.78
C ARG A 132 -3.48 16.83 13.72
N GLY A 133 -2.62 17.83 13.46
CA GLY A 133 -1.44 18.06 14.26
C GLY A 133 -0.23 17.24 13.88
N SER A 134 -0.33 16.31 12.93
CA SER A 134 0.78 15.46 12.53
C SER A 134 1.64 16.06 11.41
N GLY A 135 1.17 17.09 10.78
CA GLY A 135 1.83 17.63 9.62
C GLY A 135 2.83 18.75 9.92
N GLY A 136 2.87 19.16 11.12
CA GLY A 136 3.79 20.21 11.54
C GLY A 136 3.79 21.40 10.61
#